data_6957578d40ea30083780ff453f48b09d
#
_entry.id   6957578d40ea30083780ff453f48b09d
#
_cell.length_a   1.000
_cell.length_b   1.000
_cell.length_c   1.000
_cell.angle_alpha   90.00
_cell.angle_beta   90.00
_cell.angle_gamma   90.00
#
_symmetry.space_group_name_H-M   'P 1'
#
loop_
_entity.id
_entity.type
_entity.pdbx_description
1 polymer ?
#
loop_
_entity_poly.entity_id
_entity_poly.type
_entity_poly.pdbx_seq_one_letter_code
_entity_poly.pdbx_strand_id
1 'polypeptide(L)'
;LLLHSCCAPCSSYVLEYLSQYFKITVFYYNPNIYPESEYTKRILEQQKLIEEMHFRYPVSFLAGKYDRDRFYEMAKGLEEVREGGSRCMGCYELRLKESAEIAVAGGFDYFTTTLSISPMKNAQKLNEIGQRVGEEYGVQYLLSRRRMDIRDPSNCLESMVFTVRIIVDVSSPIKHVRQKNV
;
A
#
# COMPACT_ATOMS: atom_id res chain seq x y z
N LEU A 1 6.80 -2.26 8.62
CA LEU A 1 5.67 -1.77 7.84
C LEU A 1 5.47 -2.64 6.61
N LEU A 2 4.25 -3.12 6.35
CA LEU A 2 3.86 -3.72 5.07
C LEU A 2 3.25 -2.64 4.17
N LEU A 3 3.84 -2.42 2.98
CA LEU A 3 3.38 -1.44 2.01
C LEU A 3 2.79 -2.13 0.78
N HIS A 4 1.46 -2.14 0.65
CA HIS A 4 0.83 -2.59 -0.58
C HIS A 4 1.15 -1.63 -1.73
N SER A 5 1.73 -2.16 -2.81
CA SER A 5 2.12 -1.39 -4.00
C SER A 5 1.20 -1.67 -5.18
N CYS A 6 0.79 -0.62 -5.90
CA CYS A 6 0.05 -0.75 -7.15
C CYS A 6 0.95 -0.70 -8.39
N CYS A 7 2.06 0.01 -8.35
CA CYS A 7 3.04 0.13 -9.43
C CYS A 7 4.31 0.87 -8.98
N ALA A 8 5.41 0.70 -9.69
CA ALA A 8 6.71 1.29 -9.37
C ALA A 8 6.67 2.84 -9.30
N PRO A 9 6.08 3.58 -10.26
CA PRO A 9 6.02 5.04 -10.18
C PRO A 9 5.31 5.56 -8.93
N CYS A 10 4.22 4.88 -8.51
CA CYS A 10 3.52 5.27 -7.29
C CYS A 10 4.32 4.94 -6.02
N SER A 11 5.20 3.95 -6.09
CA SER A 11 5.96 3.49 -4.93
C SER A 11 7.20 4.34 -4.66
N SER A 12 7.82 4.93 -5.68
CA SER A 12 9.11 5.62 -5.54
C SER A 12 9.10 6.69 -4.43
N TYR A 13 8.20 7.65 -4.51
CA TYR A 13 8.08 8.71 -3.50
C TYR A 13 7.69 8.17 -2.11
N VAL A 14 6.75 7.22 -2.06
CA VAL A 14 6.30 6.64 -0.79
C VAL A 14 7.43 5.89 -0.09
N LEU A 15 8.23 5.14 -0.85
CA LEU A 15 9.39 4.42 -0.35
C LEU A 15 10.48 5.36 0.13
N GLU A 16 10.80 6.41 -0.64
CA GLU A 16 11.77 7.44 -0.25
C GLU A 16 11.38 8.08 1.09
N TYR A 17 10.10 8.44 1.24
CA TYR A 17 9.60 9.06 2.46
C TYR A 17 9.52 8.10 3.63
N LEU A 18 8.85 6.96 3.47
CA LEU A 18 8.58 6.03 4.58
C LEU A 18 9.81 5.24 5.02
N SER A 19 10.78 4.99 4.13
CA SER A 19 12.03 4.32 4.50
C SER A 19 12.90 5.12 5.47
N GLN A 20 12.59 6.39 5.70
CA GLN A 20 13.25 7.19 6.71
C GLN A 20 12.81 6.83 8.13
N TYR A 21 11.68 6.17 8.28
CA TYR A 21 11.04 5.88 9.57
C TYR A 21 10.84 4.38 9.81
N PHE A 22 10.69 3.58 8.74
CA PHE A 22 10.31 2.17 8.81
C PHE A 22 11.24 1.27 8.01
N LYS A 23 11.45 0.05 8.50
CA LYS A 23 11.78 -1.08 7.64
C LYS A 23 10.53 -1.46 6.87
N ILE A 24 10.61 -1.59 5.54
CA ILE A 24 9.45 -1.77 4.68
C ILE A 24 9.55 -3.10 3.94
N THR A 25 8.44 -3.83 3.89
CA THR A 25 8.23 -4.88 2.92
C THR A 25 7.18 -4.41 1.92
N VAL A 26 7.58 -4.26 0.67
CA VAL A 26 6.66 -3.92 -0.42
C VAL A 26 5.91 -5.17 -0.82
N PHE A 27 4.61 -5.17 -0.64
CA PHE A 27 3.72 -6.26 -1.02
C PHE A 27 3.00 -5.92 -2.32
N TYR A 28 3.24 -6.70 -3.36
CA TYR A 28 2.64 -6.51 -4.67
C TYR A 28 1.50 -7.49 -4.91
N TYR A 29 0.25 -7.03 -4.74
CA TYR A 29 -0.96 -7.80 -4.97
C TYR A 29 -2.00 -6.97 -5.73
N ASN A 30 -2.16 -7.25 -7.03
CA ASN A 30 -3.02 -6.49 -7.92
C ASN A 30 -3.82 -7.45 -8.85
N PRO A 31 -4.81 -8.18 -8.33
CA PRO A 31 -5.51 -9.23 -9.08
C PRO A 31 -6.37 -8.69 -10.24
N ASN A 32 -6.57 -7.38 -10.33
CA ASN A 32 -7.26 -6.70 -11.42
C ASN A 32 -6.41 -6.51 -12.69
N ILE A 33 -5.10 -6.78 -12.63
CA ILE A 33 -4.21 -6.60 -13.78
C ILE A 33 -4.33 -7.79 -14.72
N TYR A 34 -4.45 -7.53 -16.01
CA TYR A 34 -4.52 -8.52 -17.09
C TYR A 34 -3.74 -8.02 -18.31
N PRO A 35 -3.05 -8.87 -19.05
CA PRO A 35 -2.81 -10.29 -18.78
C PRO A 35 -1.77 -10.55 -17.67
N GLU A 36 -1.53 -11.83 -17.34
CA GLU A 36 -0.52 -12.22 -16.34
C GLU A 36 0.89 -11.74 -16.68
N SER A 37 1.22 -11.68 -17.97
CA SER A 37 2.49 -11.11 -18.44
C SER A 37 2.67 -9.64 -18.04
N GLU A 38 1.59 -8.85 -18.03
CA GLU A 38 1.63 -7.47 -17.55
C GLU A 38 1.80 -7.42 -16.02
N TYR A 39 1.14 -8.33 -15.29
CA TYR A 39 1.34 -8.47 -13.85
C TYR A 39 2.80 -8.77 -13.51
N THR A 40 3.39 -9.77 -14.19
CA THR A 40 4.78 -10.17 -14.02
C THR A 40 5.75 -9.04 -14.37
N LYS A 41 5.50 -8.33 -15.48
CA LYS A 41 6.29 -7.18 -15.88
C LYS A 41 6.35 -6.11 -14.79
N ARG A 42 5.22 -5.79 -14.17
CA ARG A 42 5.14 -4.79 -13.09
C ARG A 42 5.82 -5.25 -11.80
N ILE A 43 5.84 -6.54 -11.51
CA ILE A 43 6.64 -7.11 -10.43
C ILE A 43 8.12 -6.81 -10.67
N LEU A 44 8.62 -7.10 -11.87
CA LEU A 44 10.03 -6.85 -12.22
C LEU A 44 10.39 -5.37 -12.16
N GLU A 45 9.50 -4.49 -12.64
CA GLU A 45 9.67 -3.03 -12.55
C GLU A 45 9.73 -2.57 -11.08
N GLN A 46 8.90 -3.15 -10.21
CA GLN A 46 8.91 -2.81 -8.78
C GLN A 46 10.18 -3.31 -8.08
N GLN A 47 10.65 -4.51 -8.40
CA GLN A 47 11.91 -5.04 -7.87
C GLN A 47 13.10 -4.19 -8.31
N LYS A 48 13.17 -3.87 -9.60
CA LYS A 48 14.20 -2.99 -10.16
C LYS A 48 14.22 -1.62 -9.48
N LEU A 49 13.05 -1.01 -9.24
CA LEU A 49 12.95 0.24 -8.50
C LEU A 49 13.59 0.13 -7.11
N ILE A 50 13.29 -0.96 -6.38
CA ILE A 50 13.82 -1.17 -5.03
C ILE A 50 15.35 -1.38 -5.06
N GLU A 51 15.87 -2.06 -6.08
CA GLU A 51 17.32 -2.29 -6.24
C GLU A 51 18.09 -1.00 -6.60
N GLU A 52 17.47 -0.10 -7.37
CA GLU A 52 18.10 1.15 -7.82
C GLU A 52 18.01 2.29 -6.80
N MET A 53 17.06 2.24 -5.85
CA MET A 53 16.87 3.29 -4.86
C MET A 53 17.75 3.09 -3.62
N HIS A 54 18.16 4.21 -3.03
CA HIS A 54 18.87 4.22 -1.75
C HIS A 54 17.90 4.51 -0.60
N PHE A 55 17.88 3.63 0.41
CA PHE A 55 16.99 3.73 1.54
C PHE A 55 17.74 3.89 2.85
N ARG A 56 17.18 4.66 3.78
CA ARG A 56 17.74 4.77 5.13
C ARG A 56 17.57 3.47 5.93
N TYR A 57 16.38 2.88 5.88
CA TYR A 57 16.08 1.56 6.45
C TYR A 57 15.80 0.55 5.34
N PRO A 58 16.10 -0.74 5.57
CA PRO A 58 15.94 -1.78 4.56
C PRO A 58 14.53 -1.83 3.96
N VAL A 59 14.48 -2.00 2.65
CA VAL A 59 13.27 -2.27 1.88
C VAL A 59 13.40 -3.64 1.25
N SER A 60 12.41 -4.50 1.47
CA SER A 60 12.31 -5.83 0.87
C SER A 60 11.07 -5.92 -0.02
N PHE A 61 10.97 -6.98 -0.82
CA PHE A 61 9.87 -7.20 -1.75
C PHE A 61 9.20 -8.55 -1.51
N LEU A 62 7.88 -8.57 -1.58
CA LEU A 62 7.03 -9.76 -1.49
C LEU A 62 6.00 -9.73 -2.62
N ALA A 63 6.08 -10.72 -3.54
CA ALA A 63 5.06 -10.89 -4.56
C ALA A 63 3.84 -11.60 -3.97
N GLY A 64 2.67 -11.02 -4.18
CA GLY A 64 1.40 -11.68 -3.92
C GLY A 64 1.06 -12.69 -5.03
N LYS A 65 0.13 -13.59 -4.72
CA LYS A 65 -0.38 -14.56 -5.70
C LYS A 65 -1.14 -13.83 -6.82
N TYR A 66 -0.96 -14.27 -8.05
CA TYR A 66 -1.79 -13.83 -9.16
C TYR A 66 -3.14 -14.54 -9.10
N ASP A 67 -4.13 -13.87 -8.52
CA ASP A 67 -5.43 -14.45 -8.18
C ASP A 67 -6.56 -13.63 -8.82
N ARG A 68 -6.73 -13.81 -10.13
CA ARG A 68 -7.75 -13.14 -10.92
C ARG A 68 -9.18 -13.52 -10.52
N ASP A 69 -9.37 -14.77 -10.14
CA ASP A 69 -10.70 -15.31 -9.90
C ASP A 69 -11.37 -14.56 -8.73
N ARG A 70 -10.62 -14.29 -7.67
CA ARG A 70 -11.11 -13.45 -6.54
C ARG A 70 -11.54 -12.05 -6.98
N PHE A 71 -10.82 -11.45 -7.94
CA PHE A 71 -11.22 -10.14 -8.47
C PHE A 71 -12.50 -10.25 -9.29
N TYR A 72 -12.65 -11.26 -10.14
CA TYR A 72 -13.85 -11.45 -10.94
C TYR A 72 -15.07 -11.81 -10.09
N GLU A 73 -14.91 -12.63 -9.07
CA GLU A 73 -15.98 -12.93 -8.12
C GLU A 73 -16.45 -11.65 -7.41
N MET A 74 -15.53 -10.82 -6.93
CA MET A 74 -15.86 -9.53 -6.31
C MET A 74 -16.53 -8.57 -7.30
N ALA A 75 -16.12 -8.57 -8.57
CA ALA A 75 -16.62 -7.65 -9.60
C ALA A 75 -17.92 -8.13 -10.26
N LYS A 76 -18.38 -9.35 -9.98
CA LYS A 76 -19.58 -9.94 -10.59
C LYS A 76 -20.82 -9.08 -10.34
N GLY A 77 -21.49 -8.68 -11.43
CA GLY A 77 -22.65 -7.78 -11.39
C GLY A 77 -22.29 -6.30 -11.21
N LEU A 78 -21.00 -5.96 -11.22
CA LEU A 78 -20.50 -4.59 -11.12
C LEU A 78 -19.72 -4.14 -12.37
N GLU A 79 -19.80 -4.88 -13.48
CA GLU A 79 -19.03 -4.67 -14.71
C GLU A 79 -19.27 -3.28 -15.29
N GLU A 80 -20.53 -2.85 -15.32
CA GLU A 80 -20.99 -1.55 -15.86
C GLU A 80 -20.84 -0.39 -14.88
N VAL A 81 -20.39 -0.66 -13.63
CA VAL A 81 -20.23 0.39 -12.62
C VAL A 81 -19.07 1.31 -13.01
N ARG A 82 -19.32 2.62 -13.01
CA ARG A 82 -18.34 3.66 -13.35
C ARG A 82 -17.10 3.58 -12.46
N GLU A 83 -15.97 4.03 -12.97
CA GLU A 83 -14.75 4.19 -12.15
C GLU A 83 -15.03 5.07 -10.93
N GLY A 84 -14.49 4.68 -9.77
CA GLY A 84 -14.77 5.32 -8.48
C GLY A 84 -16.02 4.80 -7.76
N GLY A 85 -16.84 3.97 -8.42
CA GLY A 85 -18.06 3.37 -7.83
C GLY A 85 -17.78 2.12 -7.00
N SER A 86 -18.84 1.34 -6.72
CA SER A 86 -18.80 0.16 -5.82
C SER A 86 -17.78 -0.89 -6.23
N ARG A 87 -17.57 -1.13 -7.55
CA ARG A 87 -16.51 -2.02 -8.03
C ARG A 87 -15.12 -1.59 -7.55
N CYS A 88 -14.82 -0.29 -7.58
CA CYS A 88 -13.53 0.21 -7.10
C CYS A 88 -13.41 0.07 -5.58
N MET A 89 -14.48 0.28 -4.84
CA MET A 89 -14.48 0.09 -3.38
C MET A 89 -14.22 -1.38 -3.01
N GLY A 90 -14.90 -2.33 -3.68
CA GLY A 90 -14.64 -3.75 -3.51
C GLY A 90 -13.20 -4.14 -3.86
N CYS A 91 -12.64 -3.56 -4.93
CA CYS A 91 -11.25 -3.78 -5.32
C CYS A 91 -10.24 -3.24 -4.29
N TYR A 92 -10.53 -2.10 -3.64
CA TYR A 92 -9.70 -1.58 -2.55
C TYR A 92 -9.75 -2.52 -1.34
N GLU A 93 -10.95 -2.92 -0.95
CA GLU A 93 -11.16 -3.82 0.17
C GLU A 93 -10.45 -5.16 -0.02
N LEU A 94 -10.60 -5.78 -1.20
CA LEU A 94 -9.93 -7.04 -1.55
C LEU A 94 -8.42 -6.96 -1.35
N ARG A 95 -7.79 -5.89 -1.82
CA ARG A 95 -6.34 -5.71 -1.69
C ARG A 95 -5.90 -5.39 -0.28
N LEU A 96 -6.67 -4.58 0.44
CA LEU A 96 -6.34 -4.20 1.82
C LEU A 96 -6.56 -5.36 2.78
N LYS A 97 -7.56 -6.23 2.56
CA LYS A 97 -7.75 -7.46 3.34
C LYS A 97 -6.57 -8.41 3.16
N GLU A 98 -6.17 -8.67 1.92
CA GLU A 98 -4.98 -9.49 1.65
C GLU A 98 -3.72 -8.89 2.30
N SER A 99 -3.57 -7.57 2.22
CA SER A 99 -2.43 -6.90 2.86
C SER A 99 -2.46 -7.00 4.38
N ALA A 100 -3.63 -6.89 5.01
CA ALA A 100 -3.77 -7.03 6.46
C ALA A 100 -3.49 -8.46 6.91
N GLU A 101 -3.98 -9.46 6.18
CA GLU A 101 -3.72 -10.88 6.43
C GLU A 101 -2.22 -11.18 6.41
N ILE A 102 -1.52 -10.75 5.36
CA ILE A 102 -0.06 -10.88 5.25
C ILE A 102 0.65 -10.10 6.35
N ALA A 103 0.15 -8.92 6.71
CA ALA A 103 0.75 -8.11 7.79
C ALA A 103 0.66 -8.83 9.14
N VAL A 104 -0.46 -9.43 9.45
CA VAL A 104 -0.64 -10.22 10.70
C VAL A 104 0.24 -11.46 10.67
N ALA A 105 0.20 -12.23 9.59
CA ALA A 105 0.99 -13.45 9.46
C ALA A 105 2.51 -13.19 9.54
N GLY A 106 2.97 -12.04 9.00
CA GLY A 106 4.36 -11.64 9.02
C GLY A 106 4.78 -10.85 10.29
N GLY A 107 3.87 -10.59 11.23
CA GLY A 107 4.14 -9.83 12.45
C GLY A 107 4.51 -8.36 12.20
N PHE A 108 3.92 -7.74 11.20
CA PHE A 108 4.13 -6.31 10.93
C PHE A 108 3.32 -5.45 11.90
N ASP A 109 3.90 -4.35 12.37
CA ASP A 109 3.23 -3.40 13.26
C ASP A 109 2.17 -2.58 12.52
N TYR A 110 2.42 -2.29 11.24
CA TYR A 110 1.57 -1.44 10.40
C TYR A 110 1.46 -1.98 8.99
N PHE A 111 0.32 -1.68 8.34
CA PHE A 111 0.19 -1.79 6.89
C PHE A 111 -0.40 -0.53 6.27
N THR A 112 -0.12 -0.30 4.98
CA THR A 112 -0.69 0.82 4.21
C THR A 112 -0.65 0.52 2.71
N THR A 113 -1.07 1.48 1.88
CA THR A 113 -1.09 1.31 0.42
C THR A 113 -0.60 2.54 -0.33
N THR A 114 0.04 2.32 -1.48
CA THR A 114 0.36 3.39 -2.43
C THR A 114 -0.83 3.85 -3.26
N LEU A 115 -1.98 3.18 -3.19
CA LEU A 115 -3.19 3.58 -3.95
C LEU A 115 -3.67 4.99 -3.60
N SER A 116 -3.48 5.41 -2.36
CA SER A 116 -3.95 6.70 -1.85
C SER A 116 -3.25 7.91 -2.47
N ILE A 117 -2.06 7.72 -3.08
CA ILE A 117 -1.34 8.83 -3.74
C ILE A 117 -1.91 9.13 -5.13
N SER A 118 -2.58 8.18 -5.76
CA SER A 118 -3.11 8.38 -7.10
C SER A 118 -4.23 9.44 -7.10
N PRO A 119 -4.15 10.47 -7.97
CA PRO A 119 -5.20 11.47 -8.10
C PRO A 119 -6.54 10.88 -8.57
N MET A 120 -6.47 9.71 -9.23
CA MET A 120 -7.64 8.99 -9.76
C MET A 120 -8.33 8.12 -8.70
N LYS A 121 -7.77 8.02 -7.49
CA LYS A 121 -8.31 7.17 -6.43
C LYS A 121 -8.83 8.00 -5.26
N ASN A 122 -9.87 7.50 -4.60
CA ASN A 122 -10.45 8.16 -3.45
C ASN A 122 -9.66 7.82 -2.18
N ALA A 123 -8.71 8.70 -1.83
CA ALA A 123 -7.83 8.51 -0.66
C ALA A 123 -8.62 8.44 0.66
N GLN A 124 -9.72 9.19 0.79
CA GLN A 124 -10.56 9.13 1.98
C GLN A 124 -11.20 7.74 2.13
N LYS A 125 -11.77 7.22 1.06
CA LYS A 125 -12.37 5.87 1.06
C LYS A 125 -11.34 4.77 1.30
N LEU A 126 -10.14 4.91 0.75
CA LEU A 126 -9.02 4.00 1.04
C LEU A 126 -8.66 4.00 2.52
N ASN A 127 -8.60 5.17 3.15
CA ASN A 127 -8.33 5.28 4.58
C ASN A 127 -9.46 4.67 5.43
N GLU A 128 -10.73 4.95 5.10
CA GLU A 128 -11.89 4.38 5.80
C GLU A 128 -11.89 2.84 5.73
N ILE A 129 -11.65 2.29 4.54
CA ILE A 129 -11.55 0.84 4.34
C ILE A 129 -10.33 0.27 5.07
N GLY A 130 -9.17 0.93 4.96
CA GLY A 130 -7.94 0.48 5.59
C GLY A 130 -8.05 0.42 7.12
N GLN A 131 -8.66 1.43 7.75
CA GLN A 131 -8.90 1.43 9.19
C GLN A 131 -9.85 0.30 9.61
N ARG A 132 -10.98 0.15 8.93
CA ARG A 132 -11.94 -0.92 9.21
C ARG A 132 -11.31 -2.31 9.05
N VAL A 133 -10.55 -2.52 7.98
CA VAL A 133 -9.82 -3.77 7.75
C VAL A 133 -8.73 -3.98 8.82
N GLY A 134 -8.02 -2.92 9.21
CA GLY A 134 -7.03 -2.99 10.27
C GLY A 134 -7.64 -3.42 11.62
N GLU A 135 -8.81 -2.89 11.96
CA GLU A 135 -9.58 -3.29 13.15
C GLU A 135 -10.05 -4.75 13.05
N GLU A 136 -10.57 -5.17 11.89
CA GLU A 136 -11.04 -6.53 11.62
C GLU A 136 -9.92 -7.59 11.81
N TYR A 137 -8.70 -7.27 11.36
CA TYR A 137 -7.56 -8.20 11.40
C TYR A 137 -6.61 -8.00 12.58
N GLY A 138 -6.77 -6.94 13.37
CA GLY A 138 -5.93 -6.66 14.54
C GLY A 138 -4.55 -6.11 14.19
N VAL A 139 -4.40 -5.39 13.08
CA VAL A 139 -3.17 -4.73 12.65
C VAL A 139 -3.42 -3.26 12.32
N GLN A 140 -2.52 -2.36 12.69
CA GLN A 140 -2.75 -0.92 12.50
C GLN A 140 -2.58 -0.49 11.04
N TYR A 141 -3.57 0.25 10.53
CA TYR A 141 -3.48 0.88 9.22
C TYR A 141 -2.83 2.26 9.32
N LEU A 142 -1.74 2.49 8.59
CA LEU A 142 -1.09 3.79 8.53
C LEU A 142 -1.83 4.71 7.56
N LEU A 143 -2.49 5.73 8.10
CA LEU A 143 -3.27 6.69 7.31
C LEU A 143 -2.39 7.52 6.39
N SER A 144 -2.82 7.65 5.15
CA SER A 144 -2.26 8.60 4.20
C SER A 144 -3.14 9.85 4.12
N ARG A 145 -2.56 11.02 4.30
CA ARG A 145 -3.25 12.30 4.09
C ARG A 145 -2.68 13.00 2.88
N ARG A 146 -3.55 13.40 1.97
CA ARG A 146 -3.19 14.34 0.92
C ARG A 146 -3.08 15.72 1.54
N ARG A 147 -1.90 16.33 1.52
CA ARG A 147 -1.77 17.74 1.80
C ARG A 147 -2.29 18.48 0.56
N MET A 148 -3.49 19.01 0.63
CA MET A 148 -3.95 19.95 -0.39
C MET A 148 -3.14 21.23 -0.23
N ASP A 149 -2.04 21.36 -0.96
CA ASP A 149 -1.44 22.65 -1.17
C ASP A 149 -2.26 23.37 -2.25
N ILE A 150 -3.07 24.31 -1.80
CA ILE A 150 -4.02 25.08 -2.64
C ILE A 150 -3.27 25.89 -3.73
N ARG A 151 -1.93 25.96 -3.66
CA ARG A 151 -1.10 26.83 -4.50
C ARG A 151 -0.53 26.15 -5.76
N ASP A 152 -0.43 24.84 -5.79
CA ASP A 152 0.07 24.11 -6.96
C ASP A 152 -0.59 22.73 -7.12
N PRO A 153 -1.66 22.64 -7.91
CA PRO A 153 -2.32 21.37 -8.18
C PRO A 153 -1.49 20.41 -9.06
N SER A 154 -0.39 20.87 -9.68
CA SER A 154 0.48 20.05 -10.51
C SER A 154 1.50 19.25 -9.70
N ASN A 155 1.79 19.63 -8.46
CA ASN A 155 2.76 18.97 -7.59
C ASN A 155 2.09 17.95 -6.65
N CYS A 156 1.49 16.93 -7.25
CA CYS A 156 0.74 15.89 -6.54
C CYS A 156 1.63 15.02 -5.64
N LEU A 157 2.94 15.00 -5.86
CA LEU A 157 3.89 14.17 -5.14
C LEU A 157 4.40 14.83 -3.85
N GLU A 158 4.60 16.14 -3.84
CA GLU A 158 5.04 16.86 -2.63
C GLU A 158 3.93 17.08 -1.60
N SER A 159 2.67 16.89 -2.00
CA SER A 159 1.51 17.15 -1.13
C SER A 159 1.11 15.98 -0.21
N MET A 160 1.86 14.89 -0.19
CA MET A 160 1.54 13.74 0.65
C MET A 160 2.30 13.76 1.96
N VAL A 161 1.57 13.96 3.02
CA VAL A 161 2.06 13.72 4.39
C VAL A 161 1.40 12.45 4.91
N PHE A 162 2.19 11.40 5.05
CA PHE A 162 1.76 10.28 5.90
C PHE A 162 1.74 10.79 7.35
N THR A 163 0.69 10.48 8.09
CA THR A 163 0.55 10.94 9.48
C THR A 163 1.51 10.15 10.39
N VAL A 164 2.80 10.19 10.08
CA VAL A 164 3.85 9.58 10.91
C VAL A 164 4.00 10.33 12.24
N ARG A 165 3.59 11.61 12.29
CA ARG A 165 3.70 12.46 13.49
C ARG A 165 2.89 12.00 14.71
N ILE A 166 1.88 11.16 14.52
CA ILE A 166 1.02 10.68 15.63
C ILE A 166 1.56 9.37 16.22
N ILE A 167 2.38 8.63 15.49
CA ILE A 167 2.73 7.25 15.82
C ILE A 167 4.18 7.13 16.32
N VAL A 168 5.05 8.05 15.93
CA VAL A 168 6.44 8.04 16.40
C VAL A 168 6.58 9.12 17.47
N ASP A 169 6.50 8.71 18.72
CA ASP A 169 7.12 9.45 19.83
C ASP A 169 8.63 9.40 19.58
N VAL A 170 9.17 10.52 19.09
CA VAL A 170 10.57 10.66 18.67
C VAL A 170 11.54 10.48 19.84
N SER A 171 11.01 10.33 21.07
CA SER A 171 11.80 10.17 22.29
C SER A 171 12.08 8.71 22.67
N SER A 172 11.46 7.74 22.00
CA SER A 172 11.70 6.32 22.32
C SER A 172 12.66 5.65 21.34
N PRO A 173 13.77 5.06 21.81
CA PRO A 173 14.64 4.27 20.94
C PRO A 173 13.86 3.07 20.38
N ILE A 174 13.96 2.88 19.06
CA ILE A 174 13.32 1.82 18.30
C ILE A 174 13.54 0.48 19.01
N LYS A 175 12.48 -0.12 19.55
CA LYS A 175 12.58 -1.49 20.09
C LYS A 175 12.94 -2.43 18.94
N HIS A 176 14.08 -3.07 19.05
CA HIS A 176 14.49 -4.15 18.16
C HIS A 176 13.41 -5.24 18.17
N VAL A 177 12.67 -5.35 17.09
CA VAL A 177 11.77 -6.48 16.87
C VAL A 177 12.64 -7.74 16.74
N ARG A 178 12.52 -8.65 17.70
CA ARG A 178 13.13 -9.97 17.65
C ARG A 178 12.55 -10.70 16.43
N GLN A 179 13.39 -10.95 15.44
CA GLN A 179 13.09 -11.96 14.43
C GLN A 179 12.98 -13.31 15.15
N LYS A 180 11.79 -13.88 15.18
CA LYS A 180 11.64 -15.31 15.40
C LYS A 180 11.90 -15.98 14.06
N ASN A 181 13.06 -16.62 13.94
CA ASN A 181 13.33 -17.55 12.85
C ASN A 181 12.32 -18.68 12.89
N VAL A 182 11.60 -18.85 11.78
CA VAL A 182 10.91 -20.10 11.44
C VAL A 182 11.51 -20.57 10.12
#